data_e1c7c30e4abde50ada305059abc5364d
#
_entry.id   e1c7c30e4abde50ada305059abc5364d
#
_cell.length_a   1.000
_cell.length_b   1.000
_cell.length_c   1.000
_cell.angle_alpha   90.00
_cell.angle_beta   90.00
_cell.angle_gamma   90.00
#
_symmetry.space_group_name_H-M   'P 1'
#
loop_
_entity.id
_entity.type
_entity.pdbx_description
1 polymer ?
#
loop_
_entity_poly.entity_id
_entity_poly.type
_entity_poly.pdbx_seq_one_letter_code
_entity_poly.pdbx_strand_id
1 'polypeptide(L)'
;MSKVVVFGATGHVGSVFIERLIKKGQHDVRPVIHTAGNAWRLARRDMELVSADLCSIAEIRAAISGCTHVVNCALSPKLSAMQNLLNVCRDKGIKRFVHLSSVAVYGHSPSPESVSENAKPLATKKSWHYGWLKLQQDRMVAKAHKQGLPCAVLCIPNVSGIYSRYMLDILSAMREDRFGLVDGGDRPCCLVDVVNVAHALELAMSCDNPDGRRMFINDAEPTTWREVIDGLMPLNDGCDRPRSLTEVEARKHIDHADRSGITSVRGVVKGVLGNPHTRELIKKNALLSGAFRTARSASEKLPRKVRVRLSRKHVAKKSDTASYDGKLSLHQLRGVHHSCARAKDKLGYEPEVTFARSMEVFRAWYEATHCYGSEFWPLLRELYPHA
;
A
#
# COMPACT_ATOMS: atom_id res chain seq x y z
N MET A 1 -19.20 -2.82 -25.10
CA MET A 1 -18.68 -2.24 -23.83
C MET A 1 -18.30 -3.41 -22.92
N SER A 2 -17.06 -3.50 -22.44
CA SER A 2 -16.68 -4.58 -21.53
C SER A 2 -17.09 -4.23 -20.10
N LYS A 3 -17.58 -5.23 -19.34
CA LYS A 3 -17.90 -5.08 -17.94
C LYS A 3 -16.70 -5.52 -17.10
N VAL A 4 -16.16 -4.58 -16.30
CA VAL A 4 -14.93 -4.75 -15.51
C VAL A 4 -15.27 -4.79 -14.05
N VAL A 5 -14.92 -5.86 -13.37
CA VAL A 5 -14.99 -5.93 -11.90
C VAL A 5 -13.62 -5.65 -11.29
N VAL A 6 -13.58 -4.79 -10.27
CA VAL A 6 -12.35 -4.37 -9.58
C VAL A 6 -12.38 -4.78 -8.12
N PHE A 7 -11.60 -5.79 -7.75
CA PHE A 7 -11.38 -6.15 -6.35
C PHE A 7 -10.29 -5.27 -5.74
N GLY A 8 -10.51 -4.83 -4.50
CA GLY A 8 -9.66 -3.83 -3.88
C GLY A 8 -9.98 -2.39 -4.32
N ALA A 9 -11.22 -2.17 -4.73
CA ALA A 9 -11.76 -0.93 -5.27
C ALA A 9 -11.51 0.31 -4.39
N THR A 10 -11.51 0.16 -3.08
CA THR A 10 -11.31 1.25 -2.10
C THR A 10 -9.84 1.48 -1.73
N GLY A 11 -8.92 0.64 -2.25
CA GLY A 11 -7.48 0.80 -2.07
C GLY A 11 -6.91 1.99 -2.83
N HIS A 12 -5.65 2.33 -2.59
CA HIS A 12 -4.94 3.41 -3.26
C HIS A 12 -5.01 3.26 -4.80
N VAL A 13 -4.50 2.17 -5.34
CA VAL A 13 -4.50 1.93 -6.80
C VAL A 13 -5.90 1.69 -7.34
N GLY A 14 -6.71 0.85 -6.65
CA GLY A 14 -8.04 0.48 -7.14
C GLY A 14 -8.97 1.68 -7.31
N SER A 15 -8.95 2.64 -6.37
CA SER A 15 -9.81 3.83 -6.47
C SER A 15 -9.41 4.75 -7.62
N VAL A 16 -8.12 5.00 -7.83
CA VAL A 16 -7.62 5.83 -8.94
C VAL A 16 -7.88 5.14 -10.29
N PHE A 17 -7.71 3.83 -10.35
CA PHE A 17 -8.03 3.06 -11.56
C PHE A 17 -9.51 3.14 -11.93
N ILE A 18 -10.42 3.01 -10.95
CA ILE A 18 -11.86 3.17 -11.17
C ILE A 18 -12.19 4.58 -11.67
N GLU A 19 -11.62 5.62 -11.06
CA GLU A 19 -11.80 7.00 -11.51
C GLU A 19 -11.36 7.19 -12.97
N ARG A 20 -10.24 6.58 -13.34
CA ARG A 20 -9.74 6.60 -14.72
C ARG A 20 -10.74 5.96 -15.70
N LEU A 21 -11.26 4.78 -15.38
CA LEU A 21 -12.22 4.07 -16.23
C LEU A 21 -13.52 4.84 -16.40
N ILE A 22 -14.04 5.44 -15.30
CA ILE A 22 -15.25 6.26 -15.32
C ILE A 22 -15.02 7.49 -16.18
N LYS A 23 -13.90 8.19 -16.00
CA LYS A 23 -13.58 9.39 -16.78
C LYS A 23 -13.55 9.12 -18.30
N LYS A 24 -13.03 7.94 -18.68
CA LYS A 24 -12.99 7.53 -20.10
C LYS A 24 -14.34 7.04 -20.65
N GLY A 25 -15.23 6.55 -19.79
CA GLY A 25 -16.58 6.10 -20.19
C GLY A 25 -16.62 4.89 -21.15
N GLN A 26 -15.50 4.16 -21.28
CA GLN A 26 -15.37 3.05 -22.24
C GLN A 26 -15.78 1.69 -21.67
N HIS A 27 -15.95 1.60 -20.34
CA HIS A 27 -16.23 0.36 -19.62
C HIS A 27 -17.37 0.54 -18.62
N ASP A 28 -18.17 -0.51 -18.44
CA ASP A 28 -19.07 -0.65 -17.28
C ASP A 28 -18.24 -1.19 -16.10
N VAL A 29 -18.12 -0.38 -15.03
CA VAL A 29 -17.22 -0.67 -13.91
C VAL A 29 -18.01 -1.10 -12.69
N ARG A 30 -17.66 -2.26 -12.14
CA ARG A 30 -18.22 -2.79 -10.88
C ARG A 30 -17.16 -2.80 -9.79
N PRO A 31 -17.15 -1.83 -8.88
CA PRO A 31 -16.27 -1.82 -7.71
C PRO A 31 -16.68 -2.88 -6.69
N VAL A 32 -15.72 -3.72 -6.25
CA VAL A 32 -15.94 -4.67 -5.16
C VAL A 32 -15.26 -4.18 -3.91
N ILE A 33 -16.04 -4.01 -2.84
CA ILE A 33 -15.59 -3.58 -1.52
C ILE A 33 -15.71 -4.73 -0.53
N HIS A 34 -14.80 -4.77 0.46
CA HIS A 34 -14.86 -5.71 1.58
C HIS A 34 -15.46 -5.06 2.83
N THR A 35 -15.23 -3.76 3.01
CA THR A 35 -15.69 -3.00 4.17
C THR A 35 -16.22 -1.65 3.72
N ALA A 36 -17.48 -1.37 4.04
CA ALA A 36 -18.17 -0.13 3.65
C ALA A 36 -17.47 1.14 4.18
N GLY A 37 -16.85 1.09 5.37
CA GLY A 37 -16.14 2.22 5.96
C GLY A 37 -14.95 2.73 5.14
N ASN A 38 -14.45 1.96 4.18
CA ASN A 38 -13.38 2.37 3.27
C ASN A 38 -13.91 2.90 1.93
N ALA A 39 -15.22 2.96 1.73
CA ALA A 39 -15.84 3.34 0.45
C ALA A 39 -15.82 4.86 0.18
N TRP A 40 -15.37 5.70 1.11
CA TRP A 40 -15.42 7.16 1.01
C TRP A 40 -14.73 7.71 -0.25
N ARG A 41 -13.68 7.05 -0.78
CA ARG A 41 -13.01 7.46 -2.02
C ARG A 41 -13.92 7.34 -3.26
N LEU A 42 -14.89 6.45 -3.21
CA LEU A 42 -15.83 6.17 -4.28
C LEU A 42 -17.22 6.82 -4.04
N ALA A 43 -17.48 7.35 -2.82
CA ALA A 43 -18.79 7.81 -2.38
C ALA A 43 -19.35 9.00 -3.19
N ARG A 44 -18.48 9.76 -3.85
CA ARG A 44 -18.87 10.89 -4.71
C ARG A 44 -19.27 10.48 -6.14
N ARG A 45 -19.29 9.19 -6.42
CA ARG A 45 -19.68 8.65 -7.72
C ARG A 45 -20.99 7.91 -7.60
N ASP A 46 -21.88 8.16 -8.56
CA ASP A 46 -23.12 7.39 -8.71
C ASP A 46 -22.77 6.04 -9.34
N MET A 47 -22.51 5.05 -8.51
CA MET A 47 -22.18 3.70 -8.92
C MET A 47 -22.62 2.68 -7.88
N GLU A 48 -23.01 1.50 -8.35
CA GLU A 48 -23.33 0.37 -7.48
C GLU A 48 -22.03 -0.23 -6.89
N LEU A 49 -21.89 -0.16 -5.57
CA LEU A 49 -20.81 -0.82 -4.84
C LEU A 49 -21.23 -2.22 -4.43
N VAL A 50 -20.51 -3.23 -4.90
CA VAL A 50 -20.77 -4.62 -4.55
C VAL A 50 -19.90 -5.04 -3.36
N SER A 51 -20.50 -5.59 -2.32
CA SER A 51 -19.74 -6.17 -1.20
C SER A 51 -19.44 -7.64 -1.46
N ALA A 52 -18.16 -8.06 -1.30
CA ALA A 52 -17.80 -9.47 -1.37
C ALA A 52 -16.55 -9.79 -0.55
N ASP A 53 -16.58 -10.91 0.19
CA ASP A 53 -15.41 -11.53 0.80
C ASP A 53 -14.78 -12.54 -0.17
N LEU A 54 -13.49 -12.37 -0.46
CA LEU A 54 -12.71 -13.30 -1.30
C LEU A 54 -12.59 -14.72 -0.67
N CYS A 55 -12.96 -14.91 0.59
CA CYS A 55 -13.05 -16.21 1.19
C CYS A 55 -14.37 -16.94 0.85
N SER A 56 -15.38 -16.21 0.34
CA SER A 56 -16.71 -16.74 -0.03
C SER A 56 -16.80 -16.94 -1.54
N ILE A 57 -16.82 -18.19 -1.99
CA ILE A 57 -16.98 -18.53 -3.41
C ILE A 57 -18.32 -18.00 -3.96
N ALA A 58 -19.38 -18.07 -3.15
CA ALA A 58 -20.71 -17.60 -3.56
C ALA A 58 -20.70 -16.09 -3.82
N GLU A 59 -20.07 -15.29 -2.93
CA GLU A 59 -19.99 -13.85 -3.07
C GLU A 59 -19.10 -13.45 -4.26
N ILE A 60 -17.97 -14.15 -4.47
CA ILE A 60 -17.15 -13.95 -5.67
C ILE A 60 -17.96 -14.22 -6.94
N ARG A 61 -18.72 -15.32 -7.00
CA ARG A 61 -19.56 -15.68 -8.17
C ARG A 61 -20.62 -14.62 -8.44
N ALA A 62 -21.26 -14.07 -7.41
CA ALA A 62 -22.22 -12.97 -7.53
C ALA A 62 -21.53 -11.68 -8.03
N ALA A 63 -20.38 -11.31 -7.44
CA ALA A 63 -19.65 -10.11 -7.81
C ALA A 63 -19.19 -10.09 -9.25
N ILE A 64 -18.72 -11.23 -9.79
CA ILE A 64 -18.22 -11.31 -11.18
C ILE A 64 -19.30 -11.66 -12.21
N SER A 65 -20.55 -11.87 -11.80
CA SER A 65 -21.65 -12.24 -12.71
C SER A 65 -21.84 -11.19 -13.81
N GLY A 66 -21.85 -11.63 -15.07
CA GLY A 66 -21.96 -10.76 -16.25
C GLY A 66 -20.71 -9.92 -16.56
N CYS A 67 -19.62 -10.05 -15.78
CA CYS A 67 -18.36 -9.38 -16.07
C CYS A 67 -17.50 -10.18 -17.06
N THR A 68 -16.72 -9.47 -17.85
CA THR A 68 -15.79 -10.04 -18.82
C THR A 68 -14.33 -9.91 -18.39
N HIS A 69 -14.04 -8.91 -17.55
CA HIS A 69 -12.70 -8.59 -17.09
C HIS A 69 -12.66 -8.51 -15.56
N VAL A 70 -11.59 -9.01 -14.96
CA VAL A 70 -11.34 -8.95 -13.52
C VAL A 70 -10.01 -8.29 -13.26
N VAL A 71 -10.01 -7.22 -12.48
CA VAL A 71 -8.80 -6.54 -12.00
C VAL A 71 -8.67 -6.75 -10.50
N ASN A 72 -7.58 -7.41 -10.08
CA ASN A 72 -7.34 -7.71 -8.68
C ASN A 72 -6.25 -6.82 -8.09
N CYS A 73 -6.66 -5.73 -7.45
CA CYS A 73 -5.83 -4.85 -6.62
C CYS A 73 -5.91 -5.22 -5.12
N ALA A 74 -6.72 -6.22 -4.75
CA ALA A 74 -6.89 -6.62 -3.36
C ALA A 74 -5.67 -7.40 -2.84
N LEU A 75 -5.38 -7.20 -1.55
CA LEU A 75 -4.44 -8.03 -0.81
C LEU A 75 -5.23 -8.84 0.24
N SER A 76 -5.32 -10.15 0.05
CA SER A 76 -5.79 -11.05 1.09
C SER A 76 -4.60 -11.75 1.76
N PRO A 77 -4.55 -11.83 3.10
CA PRO A 77 -3.53 -12.59 3.81
C PRO A 77 -3.72 -14.12 3.65
N LYS A 78 -4.89 -14.55 3.19
CA LYS A 78 -5.21 -15.95 2.94
C LYS A 78 -4.99 -16.31 1.48
N LEU A 79 -4.11 -17.27 1.21
CA LEU A 79 -3.89 -17.76 -0.16
C LEU A 79 -5.12 -18.45 -0.76
N SER A 80 -5.98 -19.05 0.08
CA SER A 80 -7.26 -19.63 -0.36
C SER A 80 -8.18 -18.61 -1.02
N ALA A 81 -8.18 -17.36 -0.56
CA ALA A 81 -8.95 -16.28 -1.18
C ALA A 81 -8.54 -16.04 -2.65
N MET A 82 -7.23 -16.05 -2.91
CA MET A 82 -6.72 -15.94 -4.29
C MET A 82 -7.08 -17.16 -5.13
N GLN A 83 -6.97 -18.37 -4.56
CA GLN A 83 -7.35 -19.60 -5.26
C GLN A 83 -8.84 -19.60 -5.63
N ASN A 84 -9.72 -19.21 -4.70
CA ASN A 84 -11.15 -19.09 -4.94
C ASN A 84 -11.44 -18.13 -6.10
N LEU A 85 -10.82 -16.93 -6.07
CA LEU A 85 -11.01 -15.93 -7.12
C LEU A 85 -10.59 -16.48 -8.50
N LEU A 86 -9.41 -17.09 -8.62
CA LEU A 86 -8.90 -17.65 -9.88
C LEU A 86 -9.78 -18.80 -10.39
N ASN A 87 -10.23 -19.70 -9.50
CA ASN A 87 -11.12 -20.79 -9.87
C ASN A 87 -12.45 -20.26 -10.42
N VAL A 88 -13.08 -19.32 -9.71
CA VAL A 88 -14.35 -18.73 -10.15
C VAL A 88 -14.18 -17.97 -11.48
N CYS A 89 -13.07 -17.25 -11.67
CA CYS A 89 -12.79 -16.55 -12.94
C CYS A 89 -12.69 -17.53 -14.10
N ARG A 90 -12.00 -18.66 -13.91
CA ARG A 90 -11.87 -19.70 -14.93
C ARG A 90 -13.22 -20.35 -15.24
N ASP A 91 -13.97 -20.76 -14.20
CA ASP A 91 -15.28 -21.39 -14.34
C ASP A 91 -16.31 -20.49 -15.05
N LYS A 92 -16.18 -19.17 -14.90
CA LYS A 92 -17.04 -18.17 -15.55
C LYS A 92 -16.53 -17.71 -16.92
N GLY A 93 -15.43 -18.23 -17.41
CA GLY A 93 -14.88 -17.86 -18.71
C GLY A 93 -14.44 -16.39 -18.80
N ILE A 94 -13.85 -15.86 -17.74
CA ILE A 94 -13.34 -14.46 -17.74
C ILE A 94 -12.31 -14.30 -18.86
N LYS A 95 -12.51 -13.29 -19.70
CA LYS A 95 -11.66 -13.00 -20.87
C LYS A 95 -10.30 -12.44 -20.50
N ARG A 96 -10.20 -11.74 -19.37
CA ARG A 96 -8.97 -11.16 -18.87
C ARG A 96 -8.96 -11.07 -17.34
N PHE A 97 -7.89 -11.58 -16.74
CA PHE A 97 -7.57 -11.41 -15.32
C PHE A 97 -6.28 -10.61 -15.18
N VAL A 98 -6.35 -9.43 -14.57
CA VAL A 98 -5.18 -8.60 -14.29
C VAL A 98 -4.86 -8.66 -12.80
N HIS A 99 -3.63 -9.05 -12.46
CA HIS A 99 -3.17 -9.14 -11.08
C HIS A 99 -2.11 -8.09 -10.75
N LEU A 100 -2.31 -7.36 -9.67
CA LEU A 100 -1.35 -6.41 -9.14
C LEU A 100 -0.39 -7.12 -8.17
N SER A 101 0.82 -7.38 -8.62
CA SER A 101 1.94 -7.92 -7.86
C SER A 101 2.84 -6.80 -7.30
N SER A 102 3.99 -7.13 -6.74
CA SER A 102 4.92 -6.16 -6.18
C SER A 102 6.37 -6.60 -6.34
N VAL A 103 7.28 -5.65 -6.55
CA VAL A 103 8.74 -5.88 -6.54
C VAL A 103 9.25 -6.45 -5.21
N ALA A 104 8.45 -6.40 -4.15
CA ALA A 104 8.74 -7.07 -2.88
C ALA A 104 8.97 -8.58 -3.02
N VAL A 105 8.55 -9.21 -4.10
CA VAL A 105 8.84 -10.63 -4.40
C VAL A 105 10.33 -10.91 -4.54
N TYR A 106 11.14 -9.90 -4.84
CA TYR A 106 12.61 -10.00 -4.95
C TYR A 106 13.34 -9.79 -3.60
N GLY A 107 12.61 -9.62 -2.51
CA GLY A 107 13.19 -9.52 -1.17
C GLY A 107 13.62 -8.11 -0.77
N HIS A 108 14.33 -8.02 0.35
CA HIS A 108 14.80 -6.75 0.95
C HIS A 108 16.05 -6.18 0.28
N SER A 109 16.93 -7.06 -0.19
CA SER A 109 18.19 -6.69 -0.83
C SER A 109 18.19 -7.29 -2.23
N PRO A 110 17.53 -6.65 -3.20
CA PRO A 110 17.55 -7.12 -4.57
C PRO A 110 19.00 -7.10 -5.08
N SER A 111 19.43 -8.17 -5.74
CA SER A 111 20.69 -8.17 -6.46
C SER A 111 20.58 -7.25 -7.68
N PRO A 112 21.72 -6.80 -8.27
CA PRO A 112 21.70 -6.06 -9.53
C PRO A 112 20.91 -6.77 -10.65
N GLU A 113 20.86 -8.11 -10.61
CA GLU A 113 20.10 -8.91 -11.57
C GLU A 113 18.58 -8.77 -11.37
N SER A 114 18.11 -8.33 -10.19
CA SER A 114 16.68 -8.15 -9.89
C SER A 114 16.02 -6.97 -10.61
N VAL A 115 16.79 -6.20 -11.39
CA VAL A 115 16.25 -5.19 -12.33
C VAL A 115 15.47 -5.81 -13.49
N SER A 116 15.61 -7.11 -13.70
CA SER A 116 14.91 -7.90 -14.73
C SER A 116 13.82 -8.77 -14.13
N GLU A 117 12.69 -8.90 -14.81
CA GLU A 117 11.60 -9.81 -14.44
C GLU A 117 12.00 -11.28 -14.44
N ASN A 118 13.09 -11.62 -15.11
CA ASN A 118 13.64 -12.98 -15.17
C ASN A 118 14.47 -13.34 -13.92
N ALA A 119 14.82 -12.36 -13.09
CA ALA A 119 15.55 -12.59 -11.86
C ALA A 119 14.79 -13.54 -10.92
N LYS A 120 15.55 -14.34 -10.17
CA LYS A 120 14.98 -15.28 -9.19
C LYS A 120 14.37 -14.51 -8.02
N PRO A 121 13.09 -14.73 -7.71
CA PRO A 121 12.48 -14.15 -6.52
C PRO A 121 13.12 -14.67 -5.24
N LEU A 122 13.42 -13.75 -4.29
CA LEU A 122 14.14 -14.06 -3.05
C LEU A 122 13.28 -13.97 -1.79
N ALA A 123 12.04 -13.49 -1.89
CA ALA A 123 11.15 -13.33 -0.74
C ALA A 123 10.81 -14.68 -0.11
N THR A 124 11.02 -14.82 1.21
CA THR A 124 10.63 -15.98 2.01
C THR A 124 9.62 -15.58 3.07
N LYS A 125 8.85 -16.55 3.58
CA LYS A 125 7.85 -16.30 4.64
C LYS A 125 8.48 -15.70 5.90
N LYS A 126 9.70 -16.09 6.20
CA LYS A 126 10.44 -15.64 7.39
C LYS A 126 11.07 -14.26 7.21
N SER A 127 11.69 -14.02 6.05
CA SER A 127 12.43 -12.78 5.80
C SER A 127 11.53 -11.62 5.36
N TRP A 128 10.49 -11.91 4.55
CA TRP A 128 9.57 -10.90 4.03
C TRP A 128 8.20 -11.50 3.72
N HIS A 129 7.35 -11.55 4.74
CA HIS A 129 6.04 -12.19 4.62
C HIS A 129 5.17 -11.61 3.50
N TYR A 130 5.14 -10.28 3.34
CA TYR A 130 4.37 -9.62 2.27
C TYR A 130 4.87 -10.03 0.87
N GLY A 131 6.18 -9.94 0.62
CA GLY A 131 6.77 -10.33 -0.65
C GLY A 131 6.58 -11.82 -0.94
N TRP A 132 6.71 -12.68 0.09
CA TRP A 132 6.42 -14.10 -0.04
C TRP A 132 4.95 -14.35 -0.39
N LEU A 133 4.02 -13.66 0.24
CA LEU A 133 2.59 -13.79 -0.05
C LEU A 133 2.29 -13.40 -1.51
N LYS A 134 2.82 -12.26 -1.99
CA LYS A 134 2.71 -11.84 -3.38
C LYS A 134 3.34 -12.86 -4.34
N LEU A 135 4.51 -13.40 -4.00
CA LEU A 135 5.15 -14.46 -4.80
C LEU A 135 4.28 -15.73 -4.90
N GLN A 136 3.60 -16.15 -3.82
CA GLN A 136 2.68 -17.29 -3.90
C GLN A 136 1.47 -16.96 -4.79
N GLN A 137 0.91 -15.76 -4.67
CA GLN A 137 -0.17 -15.30 -5.55
C GLN A 137 0.26 -15.28 -7.02
N ASP A 138 1.44 -14.79 -7.35
CA ASP A 138 1.99 -14.80 -8.71
C ASP A 138 2.09 -16.23 -9.29
N ARG A 139 2.57 -17.19 -8.47
CA ARG A 139 2.64 -18.63 -8.85
C ARG A 139 1.26 -19.21 -9.14
N MET A 140 0.25 -18.84 -8.34
CA MET A 140 -1.13 -19.26 -8.54
C MET A 140 -1.71 -18.67 -9.83
N VAL A 141 -1.44 -17.39 -10.13
CA VAL A 141 -1.84 -16.72 -11.38
C VAL A 141 -1.18 -17.39 -12.58
N ALA A 142 0.13 -17.66 -12.52
CA ALA A 142 0.84 -18.35 -13.59
C ALA A 142 0.30 -19.77 -13.85
N LYS A 143 -0.10 -20.49 -12.78
CA LYS A 143 -0.77 -21.79 -12.90
C LYS A 143 -2.15 -21.66 -13.55
N ALA A 144 -2.96 -20.68 -13.12
CA ALA A 144 -4.28 -20.44 -13.70
C ALA A 144 -4.18 -20.05 -15.19
N HIS A 145 -3.16 -19.25 -15.55
CA HIS A 145 -2.88 -18.92 -16.96
C HIS A 145 -2.61 -20.17 -17.79
N LYS A 146 -1.75 -21.08 -17.32
CA LYS A 146 -1.49 -22.38 -18.00
C LYS A 146 -2.74 -23.25 -18.10
N GLN A 147 -3.73 -23.03 -17.25
CA GLN A 147 -5.02 -23.73 -17.27
C GLN A 147 -6.10 -23.01 -18.09
N GLY A 148 -5.71 -22.03 -18.92
CA GLY A 148 -6.58 -21.36 -19.87
C GLY A 148 -7.23 -20.06 -19.42
N LEU A 149 -6.94 -19.53 -18.20
CA LEU A 149 -7.37 -18.21 -17.80
C LEU A 149 -6.38 -17.14 -18.33
N PRO A 150 -6.76 -16.23 -19.25
CA PRO A 150 -5.83 -15.24 -19.77
C PRO A 150 -5.43 -14.21 -18.68
N CYS A 151 -4.19 -14.33 -18.16
CA CYS A 151 -3.71 -13.53 -17.03
C CYS A 151 -2.59 -12.56 -17.42
N ALA A 152 -2.66 -11.31 -16.97
CA ALA A 152 -1.56 -10.34 -16.95
C ALA A 152 -1.15 -10.03 -15.50
N VAL A 153 0.15 -9.90 -15.23
CA VAL A 153 0.70 -9.64 -13.89
C VAL A 153 1.54 -8.38 -13.92
N LEU A 154 1.10 -7.33 -13.24
CA LEU A 154 1.81 -6.07 -13.09
C LEU A 154 2.56 -6.04 -11.77
N CYS A 155 3.89 -5.97 -11.83
CA CYS A 155 4.77 -5.98 -10.67
C CYS A 155 5.24 -4.56 -10.38
N ILE A 156 4.66 -3.93 -9.36
CA ILE A 156 4.86 -2.51 -9.06
C ILE A 156 5.78 -2.30 -7.86
N PRO A 157 6.54 -1.18 -7.83
CA PRO A 157 7.29 -0.72 -6.66
C PRO A 157 6.37 -0.02 -5.64
N ASN A 158 6.95 0.85 -4.79
CA ASN A 158 6.15 1.73 -3.94
C ASN A 158 5.39 2.73 -4.80
N VAL A 159 4.13 3.01 -4.43
CA VAL A 159 3.25 3.88 -5.23
C VAL A 159 3.22 5.28 -4.65
N SER A 160 3.56 6.28 -5.47
CA SER A 160 3.44 7.71 -5.18
C SER A 160 2.09 8.29 -5.64
N GLY A 161 1.96 9.60 -5.64
CA GLY A 161 0.77 10.31 -6.07
C GLY A 161 -0.32 10.44 -5.00
N ILE A 162 -1.51 10.89 -5.38
CA ILE A 162 -2.64 11.11 -4.47
C ILE A 162 -3.00 9.84 -3.70
N TYR A 163 -3.40 9.98 -2.43
CA TYR A 163 -3.72 8.88 -1.50
C TYR A 163 -2.51 8.00 -1.10
N SER A 164 -1.28 8.33 -1.49
CA SER A 164 -0.10 7.52 -1.19
C SER A 164 0.21 7.48 0.29
N ARG A 165 -0.09 6.35 0.93
CA ARG A 165 0.32 6.12 2.32
C ARG A 165 1.84 6.13 2.47
N TYR A 166 2.57 5.67 1.46
CA TYR A 166 4.02 5.64 1.48
C TYR A 166 4.63 7.04 1.56
N MET A 167 4.13 7.99 0.75
CA MET A 167 4.57 9.39 0.79
C MET A 167 4.19 10.06 2.13
N LEU A 168 3.00 9.76 2.66
CA LEU A 168 2.57 10.25 3.97
C LEU A 168 3.42 9.69 5.12
N ASP A 169 3.82 8.41 5.06
CA ASP A 169 4.68 7.80 6.07
C ASP A 169 6.09 8.43 6.05
N ILE A 170 6.64 8.76 4.87
CA ILE A 170 7.91 9.51 4.74
C ILE A 170 7.76 10.90 5.36
N LEU A 171 6.74 11.66 4.97
CA LEU A 171 6.51 13.02 5.49
C LEU A 171 6.33 13.03 7.02
N SER A 172 5.57 12.07 7.55
CA SER A 172 5.40 11.91 9.01
C SER A 172 6.74 11.62 9.70
N ALA A 173 7.55 10.75 9.12
CA ALA A 173 8.87 10.42 9.68
C ALA A 173 9.84 11.62 9.62
N MET A 174 9.76 12.46 8.58
CA MET A 174 10.53 13.71 8.50
C MET A 174 10.15 14.68 9.61
N ARG A 175 8.85 14.94 9.79
CA ARG A 175 8.31 15.84 10.83
C ARG A 175 8.61 15.38 12.26
N GLU A 176 8.71 14.08 12.46
CA GLU A 176 9.00 13.46 13.76
C GLU A 176 10.51 13.27 14.01
N ASP A 177 11.37 13.79 13.14
CA ASP A 177 12.84 13.60 13.18
C ASP A 177 13.24 12.11 13.26
N ARG A 178 12.49 11.25 12.54
CA ARG A 178 12.72 9.81 12.45
C ARG A 178 13.18 9.36 11.06
N PHE A 179 13.34 10.29 10.13
CA PHE A 179 13.84 10.02 8.79
C PHE A 179 15.29 10.50 8.65
N GLY A 180 16.21 9.57 8.35
CA GLY A 180 17.56 9.89 7.96
C GLY A 180 17.76 9.63 6.47
N LEU A 181 18.46 10.51 5.77
CA LEU A 181 18.73 10.40 4.33
C LEU A 181 20.04 9.67 4.11
N VAL A 182 19.99 8.44 3.60
CA VAL A 182 21.18 7.58 3.47
C VAL A 182 22.06 8.08 2.31
N ASP A 183 23.36 8.26 2.59
CA ASP A 183 24.38 8.71 1.65
C ASP A 183 23.96 9.92 0.80
N GLY A 184 23.33 10.90 1.47
CA GLY A 184 22.84 12.12 0.81
C GLY A 184 21.64 11.91 -0.13
N GLY A 185 21.11 10.69 -0.25
CA GLY A 185 19.92 10.37 -1.03
C GLY A 185 20.16 10.14 -2.52
N ASP A 186 21.36 9.87 -2.95
CA ASP A 186 21.69 9.68 -4.37
C ASP A 186 21.22 8.32 -4.93
N ARG A 187 20.83 7.40 -4.04
CA ARG A 187 20.31 6.08 -4.44
C ARG A 187 18.93 6.20 -5.07
N PRO A 188 18.60 5.37 -6.08
CA PRO A 188 17.25 5.33 -6.64
C PRO A 188 16.19 5.03 -5.57
N CYS A 189 15.12 5.81 -5.57
CA CYS A 189 13.90 5.51 -4.85
C CYS A 189 12.96 4.77 -5.80
N CYS A 190 12.72 3.50 -5.48
CA CYS A 190 11.88 2.65 -6.32
C CYS A 190 10.41 3.08 -6.19
N LEU A 191 9.95 3.96 -7.06
CA LEU A 191 8.62 4.57 -7.08
C LEU A 191 7.95 4.41 -8.44
N VAL A 192 6.61 4.46 -8.42
CA VAL A 192 5.75 4.66 -9.58
C VAL A 192 4.56 5.52 -9.20
N ASP A 193 4.17 6.47 -10.04
CA ASP A 193 2.95 7.24 -9.80
C ASP A 193 1.70 6.36 -9.95
N VAL A 194 0.70 6.61 -9.11
CA VAL A 194 -0.56 5.84 -9.12
C VAL A 194 -1.32 5.96 -10.44
N VAL A 195 -1.19 7.08 -11.16
CA VAL A 195 -1.80 7.29 -12.49
C VAL A 195 -1.12 6.39 -13.52
N ASN A 196 0.21 6.26 -13.45
CA ASN A 196 0.99 5.36 -14.31
C ASN A 196 0.62 3.89 -14.05
N VAL A 197 0.38 3.50 -12.79
CA VAL A 197 -0.13 2.16 -12.46
C VAL A 197 -1.55 1.96 -13.02
N ALA A 198 -2.43 2.95 -12.89
CA ALA A 198 -3.79 2.88 -13.43
C ALA A 198 -3.79 2.78 -14.96
N HIS A 199 -2.89 3.49 -15.64
CA HIS A 199 -2.66 3.36 -17.08
C HIS A 199 -2.20 1.95 -17.47
N ALA A 200 -1.21 1.41 -16.77
CA ALA A 200 -0.73 0.05 -17.02
C ALA A 200 -1.82 -1.02 -16.80
N LEU A 201 -2.70 -0.85 -15.79
CA LEU A 201 -3.85 -1.73 -15.57
C LEU A 201 -4.83 -1.70 -16.74
N GLU A 202 -5.10 -0.52 -17.30
CA GLU A 202 -5.95 -0.35 -18.48
C GLU A 202 -5.35 -1.06 -19.70
N LEU A 203 -4.07 -0.84 -19.99
CA LEU A 203 -3.38 -1.52 -21.09
C LEU A 203 -3.37 -3.04 -20.90
N ALA A 204 -3.17 -3.53 -19.69
CA ALA A 204 -3.17 -4.96 -19.38
C ALA A 204 -4.55 -5.61 -19.58
N MET A 205 -5.64 -4.86 -19.44
CA MET A 205 -6.98 -5.37 -19.77
C MET A 205 -7.14 -5.63 -21.27
N SER A 206 -6.54 -4.79 -22.12
CA SER A 206 -6.67 -4.83 -23.58
C SER A 206 -5.55 -5.61 -24.28
N CYS A 207 -4.59 -6.17 -23.52
CA CYS A 207 -3.46 -6.90 -24.10
C CYS A 207 -3.92 -8.19 -24.81
N ASP A 208 -3.59 -8.35 -26.10
CA ASP A 208 -4.04 -9.49 -26.89
C ASP A 208 -3.44 -10.82 -26.42
N ASN A 209 -2.16 -10.86 -26.06
CA ASN A 209 -1.40 -12.04 -25.70
C ASN A 209 -0.75 -11.94 -24.31
N PRO A 210 -1.53 -11.99 -23.23
CA PRO A 210 -0.96 -12.07 -21.89
C PRO A 210 -0.29 -13.43 -21.69
N ASP A 211 0.81 -13.45 -20.96
CA ASP A 211 1.59 -14.67 -20.77
C ASP A 211 1.67 -15.13 -19.31
N GLY A 212 0.89 -14.48 -18.43
CA GLY A 212 0.85 -14.82 -17.00
C GLY A 212 2.15 -14.54 -16.23
N ARG A 213 3.13 -13.88 -16.86
CA ARG A 213 4.43 -13.54 -16.27
C ARG A 213 4.42 -12.09 -15.76
N ARG A 214 5.29 -11.79 -14.81
CA ARG A 214 5.44 -10.45 -14.26
C ARG A 214 5.96 -9.47 -15.32
N MET A 215 5.41 -8.26 -15.31
CA MET A 215 5.90 -7.09 -16.03
C MET A 215 6.12 -5.97 -15.01
N PHE A 216 7.31 -5.41 -14.95
CA PHE A 216 7.58 -4.26 -14.10
C PHE A 216 6.89 -3.01 -14.62
N ILE A 217 6.33 -2.23 -13.70
CA ILE A 217 5.70 -0.95 -14.00
C ILE A 217 6.36 0.10 -13.13
N ASN A 218 7.07 1.03 -13.75
CA ASN A 218 7.74 2.17 -13.12
C ASN A 218 7.44 3.47 -13.87
N ASP A 219 7.88 4.58 -13.31
CA ASP A 219 7.98 5.84 -14.02
C ASP A 219 9.11 5.78 -15.08
N ALA A 220 9.12 6.73 -16.02
CA ALA A 220 10.06 6.70 -17.15
C ALA A 220 11.52 6.78 -16.68
N GLU A 221 11.79 7.67 -15.74
CA GLU A 221 13.14 7.93 -15.22
C GLU A 221 13.24 7.47 -13.76
N PRO A 222 14.40 6.98 -13.34
CA PRO A 222 14.66 6.67 -11.95
C PRO A 222 14.67 7.95 -11.13
N THR A 223 13.85 7.98 -10.09
CA THR A 223 13.81 9.06 -9.09
C THR A 223 14.75 8.72 -7.95
N THR A 224 15.54 9.67 -7.47
CA THR A 224 16.41 9.53 -6.30
C THR A 224 15.64 9.82 -5.00
N TRP A 225 16.17 9.35 -3.88
CA TRP A 225 15.63 9.71 -2.56
C TRP A 225 15.77 11.21 -2.26
N ARG A 226 16.83 11.85 -2.77
CA ARG A 226 17.03 13.29 -2.67
C ARG A 226 15.86 14.04 -3.31
N GLU A 227 15.49 13.69 -4.54
CA GLU A 227 14.37 14.31 -5.26
C GLU A 227 13.03 14.10 -4.54
N VAL A 228 12.82 12.91 -3.95
CA VAL A 228 11.61 12.65 -3.14
C VAL A 228 11.55 13.57 -1.92
N ILE A 229 12.67 13.72 -1.20
CA ILE A 229 12.72 14.59 -0.03
C ILE A 229 12.57 16.06 -0.44
N ASP A 230 13.24 16.50 -1.50
CA ASP A 230 13.11 17.87 -2.02
C ASP A 230 11.66 18.18 -2.41
N GLY A 231 10.99 17.22 -3.03
CA GLY A 231 9.56 17.34 -3.36
C GLY A 231 8.64 17.42 -2.14
N LEU A 232 9.01 16.80 -1.00
CA LEU A 232 8.23 16.81 0.24
C LEU A 232 8.58 17.99 1.17
N MET A 233 9.75 18.63 1.02
CA MET A 233 10.17 19.73 1.89
C MET A 233 9.15 20.88 2.02
N PRO A 234 8.46 21.31 0.93
CA PRO A 234 7.42 22.35 1.05
C PRO A 234 6.29 21.99 2.00
N LEU A 235 6.04 20.68 2.23
CA LEU A 235 5.01 20.16 3.12
C LEU A 235 5.54 19.86 4.54
N ASN A 236 6.81 20.11 4.82
CA ASN A 236 7.45 19.68 6.08
C ASN A 236 7.23 20.67 7.26
N ASP A 237 6.26 21.58 7.14
CA ASP A 237 5.82 22.53 8.20
C ASP A 237 6.98 23.32 8.85
N GLY A 238 7.99 23.72 8.05
CA GLY A 238 9.15 24.47 8.51
C GLY A 238 10.19 23.66 9.31
N CYS A 239 10.02 22.32 9.39
CA CYS A 239 11.05 21.46 9.99
C CYS A 239 12.32 21.40 9.12
N ASP A 240 13.44 21.15 9.76
CA ASP A 240 14.73 21.02 9.10
C ASP A 240 14.75 19.87 8.08
N ARG A 241 15.67 19.97 7.12
CA ARG A 241 15.95 18.88 6.19
C ARG A 241 16.46 17.66 6.97
N PRO A 242 16.04 16.43 6.59
CA PRO A 242 16.52 15.21 7.23
C PRO A 242 18.06 15.13 7.24
N ARG A 243 18.60 14.71 8.39
CA ARG A 243 20.05 14.49 8.53
C ARG A 243 20.54 13.42 7.57
N SER A 244 21.72 13.62 6.99
CA SER A 244 22.42 12.57 6.23
C SER A 244 22.94 11.49 7.17
N LEU A 245 22.73 10.22 6.79
CA LEU A 245 23.25 9.02 7.46
C LEU A 245 24.18 8.29 6.50
N THR A 246 25.24 7.73 7.04
CA THR A 246 26.03 6.74 6.30
C THR A 246 25.27 5.42 6.18
N GLU A 247 25.60 4.58 5.19
CA GLU A 247 25.03 3.23 5.08
C GLU A 247 25.23 2.42 6.38
N VAL A 248 26.38 2.56 7.03
CA VAL A 248 26.69 1.86 8.29
C VAL A 248 25.74 2.25 9.42
N GLU A 249 25.44 3.56 9.55
CA GLU A 249 24.48 4.06 10.53
C GLU A 249 23.06 3.55 10.20
N ALA A 250 22.64 3.63 8.94
CA ALA A 250 21.34 3.14 8.49
C ALA A 250 21.15 1.65 8.79
N ARG A 251 22.15 0.80 8.57
CA ARG A 251 22.11 -0.63 8.88
C ARG A 251 21.94 -0.91 10.38
N LYS A 252 22.57 -0.13 11.28
CA LYS A 252 22.35 -0.26 12.73
C LYS A 252 20.91 -0.03 13.12
N HIS A 253 20.21 0.92 12.48
CA HIS A 253 18.80 1.19 12.76
C HIS A 253 17.89 0.06 12.28
N ILE A 254 18.21 -0.59 11.15
CA ILE A 254 17.48 -1.76 10.66
C ILE A 254 17.60 -2.92 11.64
N ASP A 255 18.82 -3.26 12.10
CA ASP A 255 19.06 -4.34 13.03
C ASP A 255 18.37 -4.11 14.37
N HIS A 256 18.31 -2.85 14.82
CA HIS A 256 17.64 -2.50 16.07
C HIS A 256 16.11 -2.64 15.93
N ALA A 257 15.54 -2.25 14.80
CA ALA A 257 14.10 -2.39 14.53
C ALA A 257 13.67 -3.87 14.49
N ASP A 258 14.47 -4.72 13.86
CA ASP A 258 14.20 -6.18 13.82
C ASP A 258 14.27 -6.82 15.21
N ARG A 259 15.22 -6.42 16.05
CA ARG A 259 15.35 -6.94 17.43
C ARG A 259 14.23 -6.42 18.34
N SER A 260 13.83 -5.17 18.22
CA SER A 260 12.77 -4.55 19.04
C SER A 260 11.38 -5.05 18.70
N GLY A 261 11.14 -5.45 17.45
CA GLY A 261 9.86 -6.00 16.98
C GLY A 261 9.54 -7.39 17.54
N ILE A 262 10.53 -8.18 17.91
CA ILE A 262 10.36 -9.58 18.35
C ILE A 262 10.29 -9.72 19.88
N THR A 263 10.83 -8.78 20.67
CA THR A 263 11.08 -8.99 22.10
C THR A 263 10.19 -8.20 23.06
N SER A 264 9.36 -7.28 22.57
CA SER A 264 8.48 -6.52 23.45
C SER A 264 7.07 -7.12 23.47
N VAL A 265 6.67 -7.70 24.60
CA VAL A 265 5.27 -8.07 24.88
C VAL A 265 4.32 -6.88 24.56
N ARG A 266 4.79 -5.66 24.74
CA ARG A 266 4.10 -4.42 24.34
C ARG A 266 3.97 -4.25 22.82
N GLY A 267 4.98 -4.61 22.02
CA GLY A 267 4.94 -4.59 20.56
C GLY A 267 3.93 -5.61 20.02
N VAL A 268 3.93 -6.80 20.62
CA VAL A 268 2.95 -7.86 20.30
C VAL A 268 1.53 -7.40 20.67
N VAL A 269 1.33 -6.86 21.87
CA VAL A 269 0.04 -6.35 22.36
C VAL A 269 -0.43 -5.17 21.49
N LYS A 270 0.44 -4.24 21.10
CA LYS A 270 0.12 -3.10 20.22
C LYS A 270 -0.20 -3.55 18.80
N GLY A 271 0.51 -4.55 18.26
CA GLY A 271 0.23 -5.16 16.97
C GLY A 271 -1.09 -5.93 16.96
N VAL A 272 -1.37 -6.69 18.02
CA VAL A 272 -2.60 -7.44 18.22
C VAL A 272 -3.80 -6.47 18.40
N LEU A 273 -3.66 -5.43 19.20
CA LEU A 273 -4.71 -4.43 19.45
C LEU A 273 -4.85 -3.41 18.31
N GLY A 274 -3.82 -3.21 17.50
CA GLY A 274 -3.84 -2.36 16.31
C GLY A 274 -4.62 -2.97 15.13
N ASN A 275 -4.76 -4.29 15.12
CA ASN A 275 -5.44 -5.00 14.04
C ASN A 275 -6.97 -5.05 14.31
N PRO A 276 -7.82 -4.47 13.42
CA PRO A 276 -9.28 -4.46 13.60
C PRO A 276 -9.89 -5.86 13.71
N HIS A 277 -9.33 -6.83 12.97
CA HIS A 277 -9.81 -8.21 12.97
C HIS A 277 -9.54 -8.91 14.30
N THR A 278 -8.39 -8.64 14.91
CA THR A 278 -8.02 -9.18 16.23
C THR A 278 -8.86 -8.54 17.33
N ARG A 279 -9.22 -7.25 17.21
CA ARG A 279 -10.17 -6.59 18.13
C ARG A 279 -11.56 -7.24 18.07
N GLU A 280 -12.04 -7.62 16.90
CA GLU A 280 -13.31 -8.34 16.77
C GLU A 280 -13.27 -9.74 17.40
N LEU A 281 -12.18 -10.48 17.19
CA LEU A 281 -11.99 -11.79 17.82
C LEU A 281 -11.94 -11.70 19.35
N ILE A 282 -11.27 -10.69 19.89
CA ILE A 282 -11.24 -10.42 21.33
C ILE A 282 -12.64 -10.06 21.86
N LYS A 283 -13.43 -9.28 21.11
CA LYS A 283 -14.80 -8.94 21.49
C LYS A 283 -15.74 -10.15 21.48
N LYS A 284 -15.55 -11.10 20.58
CA LYS A 284 -16.36 -12.33 20.45
C LYS A 284 -16.02 -13.39 21.49
N ASN A 285 -14.84 -13.30 22.15
CA ASN A 285 -14.43 -14.25 23.17
C ASN A 285 -14.75 -13.70 24.57
N ALA A 286 -15.69 -14.31 25.29
CA ALA A 286 -16.20 -13.84 26.58
C ALA A 286 -15.11 -13.70 27.65
N LEU A 287 -14.13 -14.62 27.71
CA LEU A 287 -13.01 -14.58 28.65
C LEU A 287 -12.04 -13.45 28.33
N LEU A 288 -11.66 -13.29 27.08
CA LEU A 288 -10.74 -12.22 26.65
C LEU A 288 -11.39 -10.84 26.75
N SER A 289 -12.69 -10.72 26.46
CA SER A 289 -13.42 -9.45 26.62
C SER A 289 -13.63 -9.06 28.08
N GLY A 290 -13.75 -10.04 29.00
CA GLY A 290 -13.78 -9.83 30.44
C GLY A 290 -12.44 -9.30 30.97
N ALA A 291 -11.35 -9.95 30.62
CA ALA A 291 -9.99 -9.50 31.00
C ALA A 291 -9.66 -8.10 30.44
N PHE A 292 -10.13 -7.78 29.23
CA PHE A 292 -9.93 -6.47 28.61
C PHE A 292 -10.72 -5.36 29.31
N ARG A 293 -11.96 -5.64 29.73
CA ARG A 293 -12.81 -4.72 30.51
C ARG A 293 -12.24 -4.44 31.88
N THR A 294 -11.73 -5.47 32.59
CA THR A 294 -11.08 -5.29 33.89
C THR A 294 -9.79 -4.51 33.81
N ALA A 295 -8.95 -4.75 32.80
CA ALA A 295 -7.73 -3.98 32.58
C ALA A 295 -8.02 -2.51 32.23
N ARG A 296 -9.05 -2.24 31.45
CA ARG A 296 -9.51 -0.88 31.10
C ARG A 296 -10.09 -0.14 32.33
N SER A 297 -10.96 -0.79 33.09
CA SER A 297 -11.52 -0.26 34.32
C SER A 297 -10.43 0.04 35.37
N ALA A 298 -9.43 -0.84 35.51
CA ALA A 298 -8.27 -0.60 36.38
C ALA A 298 -7.47 0.61 35.93
N SER A 299 -7.27 0.82 34.61
CA SER A 299 -6.57 1.97 34.08
C SER A 299 -7.35 3.29 34.23
N GLU A 300 -8.67 3.24 34.20
CA GLU A 300 -9.56 4.40 34.40
C GLU A 300 -9.64 4.84 35.87
N LYS A 301 -9.42 3.92 36.82
CA LYS A 301 -9.35 4.19 38.26
C LYS A 301 -8.02 4.77 38.73
N LEU A 302 -7.01 4.83 37.88
CA LEU A 302 -5.71 5.46 38.23
C LEU A 302 -5.87 6.99 38.35
N PRO A 303 -5.29 7.62 39.41
CA PRO A 303 -5.32 9.07 39.56
C PRO A 303 -4.83 9.80 38.32
N ARG A 304 -5.47 10.92 37.96
CA ARG A 304 -5.16 11.70 36.75
C ARG A 304 -3.67 12.01 36.61
N LYS A 305 -2.97 12.27 37.76
CA LYS A 305 -1.52 12.50 37.80
C LYS A 305 -0.71 11.28 37.36
N VAL A 306 -1.16 10.07 37.67
CA VAL A 306 -0.50 8.80 37.28
C VAL A 306 -0.77 8.51 35.80
N ARG A 307 -1.99 8.72 35.30
CA ARG A 307 -2.32 8.62 33.88
C ARG A 307 -1.50 9.59 33.02
N VAL A 308 -1.42 10.84 33.44
CA VAL A 308 -0.60 11.86 32.76
C VAL A 308 0.89 11.54 32.85
N ARG A 309 1.36 10.97 33.97
CA ARG A 309 2.78 10.54 34.11
C ARG A 309 3.11 9.32 33.26
N LEU A 310 2.15 8.41 33.07
CA LEU A 310 2.29 7.25 32.17
C LEU A 310 2.22 7.69 30.69
N SER A 311 1.40 8.68 30.35
CA SER A 311 1.38 9.27 29.01
C SER A 311 2.59 10.18 28.75
N ARG A 312 3.03 10.98 29.75
CA ARG A 312 4.22 11.81 29.63
C ARG A 312 5.54 11.04 29.64
N LYS A 313 5.63 9.86 30.27
CA LYS A 313 6.81 8.97 30.09
C LYS A 313 7.04 8.50 28.66
N HIS A 314 6.06 8.69 27.78
CA HIS A 314 6.23 8.46 26.33
C HIS A 314 6.76 9.68 25.57
N VAL A 315 6.78 10.87 26.17
CA VAL A 315 7.27 12.10 25.53
C VAL A 315 8.65 12.53 26.04
N ALA A 316 9.15 11.96 27.12
CA ALA A 316 10.39 12.39 27.74
C ALA A 316 11.36 11.24 28.02
N LYS A 317 11.98 10.72 26.99
CA LYS A 317 13.40 10.42 26.92
C LYS A 317 13.77 10.60 25.44
N LYS A 318 14.14 11.83 25.04
CA LYS A 318 15.11 12.01 23.98
C LYS A 318 16.36 11.26 24.48
N SER A 319 16.52 10.01 24.04
CA SER A 319 17.83 9.39 24.05
C SER A 319 18.65 10.19 23.03
N ASP A 320 19.89 10.55 23.31
CA ASP A 320 20.81 11.23 22.40
C ASP A 320 21.10 10.45 21.11
N THR A 321 20.46 9.30 20.91
CA THR A 321 20.41 8.53 19.66
C THR A 321 19.00 8.66 19.10
N ALA A 322 18.80 9.56 18.14
CA ALA A 322 17.60 9.63 17.33
C ALA A 322 17.30 8.24 16.76
N SER A 323 16.12 7.66 17.05
CA SER A 323 15.74 6.35 16.56
C SER A 323 15.13 6.53 15.18
N TYR A 324 15.93 6.42 14.15
CA TYR A 324 15.47 6.49 12.76
C TYR A 324 14.62 5.28 12.38
N ASP A 325 13.70 5.48 11.41
CA ASP A 325 12.83 4.41 10.91
C ASP A 325 13.62 3.38 10.10
N GLY A 326 13.84 2.21 10.68
CA GLY A 326 14.61 1.13 10.05
C GLY A 326 13.98 0.60 8.75
N LYS A 327 12.66 0.67 8.60
CA LYS A 327 11.97 0.28 7.37
C LYS A 327 12.25 1.27 6.23
N LEU A 328 12.20 2.56 6.52
CA LEU A 328 12.53 3.59 5.54
C LEU A 328 14.02 3.56 5.17
N SER A 329 14.92 3.33 6.15
CA SER A 329 16.34 3.10 5.91
C SER A 329 16.58 1.89 4.99
N LEU A 330 15.87 0.79 5.22
CA LEU A 330 15.94 -0.41 4.39
C LEU A 330 15.49 -0.13 2.94
N HIS A 331 14.42 0.66 2.76
CA HIS A 331 13.96 1.06 1.43
C HIS A 331 15.01 1.87 0.68
N GLN A 332 15.74 2.75 1.36
CA GLN A 332 16.83 3.52 0.76
C GLN A 332 17.99 2.62 0.33
N LEU A 333 18.34 1.63 1.15
CA LEU A 333 19.42 0.68 0.84
C LEU A 333 19.10 -0.27 -0.33
N ARG A 334 17.84 -0.41 -0.71
CA ARG A 334 17.47 -1.22 -1.89
C ARG A 334 18.04 -0.68 -3.18
N GLY A 335 17.99 0.63 -3.40
CA GLY A 335 18.69 1.36 -4.46
C GLY A 335 18.57 0.78 -5.89
N VAL A 336 17.42 0.19 -6.24
CA VAL A 336 17.22 -0.51 -7.53
C VAL A 336 16.10 0.16 -8.31
N HIS A 337 16.36 0.42 -9.59
CA HIS A 337 15.34 0.78 -10.57
C HIS A 337 15.07 -0.41 -11.48
N HIS A 338 13.79 -0.82 -11.59
CA HIS A 338 13.39 -1.97 -12.40
C HIS A 338 13.05 -1.54 -13.83
N SER A 339 13.52 -2.28 -14.82
CA SER A 339 13.26 -1.97 -16.23
C SER A 339 11.82 -2.25 -16.63
N CYS A 340 11.15 -1.31 -17.29
CA CYS A 340 9.81 -1.51 -17.89
C CYS A 340 9.84 -2.09 -19.31
N ALA A 341 10.98 -2.57 -19.79
CA ALA A 341 11.15 -3.01 -21.17
C ALA A 341 10.11 -4.05 -21.61
N ARG A 342 9.77 -5.01 -20.71
CA ARG A 342 8.74 -6.00 -20.98
C ARG A 342 7.33 -5.41 -21.05
N ALA A 343 7.00 -4.48 -20.16
CA ALA A 343 5.70 -3.79 -20.20
C ALA A 343 5.57 -2.93 -21.45
N LYS A 344 6.65 -2.28 -21.88
CA LYS A 344 6.70 -1.54 -23.15
C LYS A 344 6.47 -2.47 -24.34
N ASP A 345 7.17 -3.61 -24.41
CA ASP A 345 7.03 -4.61 -25.49
C ASP A 345 5.62 -5.24 -25.54
N LYS A 346 5.08 -5.66 -24.39
CA LYS A 346 3.84 -6.44 -24.32
C LYS A 346 2.57 -5.61 -24.26
N LEU A 347 2.63 -4.43 -23.66
CA LEU A 347 1.48 -3.57 -23.41
C LEU A 347 1.53 -2.24 -24.18
N GLY A 348 2.66 -1.90 -24.81
CA GLY A 348 2.90 -0.54 -25.28
C GLY A 348 2.96 0.48 -24.13
N TYR A 349 3.37 0.03 -22.92
CA TYR A 349 3.36 0.89 -21.73
C TYR A 349 4.37 2.00 -21.84
N GLU A 350 3.89 3.23 -21.74
CA GLU A 350 4.70 4.42 -21.51
C GLU A 350 4.08 5.22 -20.37
N PRO A 351 4.88 5.64 -19.36
CA PRO A 351 4.37 6.44 -18.26
C PRO A 351 3.78 7.77 -18.75
N GLU A 352 2.58 8.11 -18.27
CA GLU A 352 1.89 9.36 -18.64
C GLU A 352 2.28 10.53 -17.73
N VAL A 353 2.78 10.24 -16.52
CA VAL A 353 3.07 11.24 -15.49
C VAL A 353 4.52 11.13 -15.08
N THR A 354 5.24 12.25 -15.12
CA THR A 354 6.61 12.38 -14.59
C THR A 354 6.59 12.52 -13.07
N PHE A 355 7.71 12.23 -12.41
CA PHE A 355 7.83 12.41 -10.95
C PHE A 355 7.55 13.87 -10.53
N ALA A 356 8.06 14.85 -11.27
CA ALA A 356 7.82 16.27 -10.98
C ALA A 356 6.31 16.59 -10.97
N ARG A 357 5.56 16.13 -11.98
CA ARG A 357 4.11 16.31 -12.05
C ARG A 357 3.38 15.54 -10.95
N SER A 358 3.80 14.32 -10.65
CA SER A 358 3.31 13.53 -9.53
C SER A 358 3.39 14.31 -8.21
N MET A 359 4.54 14.95 -7.95
CA MET A 359 4.76 15.74 -6.74
C MET A 359 3.94 17.02 -6.68
N GLU A 360 3.73 17.71 -7.79
CA GLU A 360 2.82 18.87 -7.85
C GLU A 360 1.39 18.46 -7.45
N VAL A 361 0.89 17.38 -8.07
CA VAL A 361 -0.47 16.89 -7.81
C VAL A 361 -0.59 16.36 -6.38
N PHE A 362 0.44 15.65 -5.87
CA PHE A 362 0.45 15.18 -4.48
C PHE A 362 0.40 16.33 -3.49
N ARG A 363 1.20 17.41 -3.70
CA ARG A 363 1.19 18.58 -2.83
C ARG A 363 -0.17 19.26 -2.82
N ALA A 364 -0.74 19.55 -3.99
CA ALA A 364 -2.06 20.16 -4.10
C ALA A 364 -3.15 19.30 -3.42
N TRP A 365 -3.10 17.98 -3.61
CA TRP A 365 -4.01 17.05 -2.92
C TRP A 365 -3.79 17.08 -1.40
N TYR A 366 -2.54 17.06 -0.95
CA TYR A 366 -2.22 17.08 0.48
C TYR A 366 -2.73 18.36 1.14
N GLU A 367 -2.44 19.51 0.56
CA GLU A 367 -2.91 20.82 1.05
C GLU A 367 -4.44 20.88 1.12
N ALA A 368 -5.13 20.40 0.09
CA ALA A 368 -6.59 20.39 0.05
C ALA A 368 -7.24 19.43 1.08
N THR A 369 -6.51 18.41 1.55
CA THR A 369 -7.11 17.34 2.36
C THR A 369 -6.54 17.25 3.79
N HIS A 370 -5.36 17.80 4.06
CA HIS A 370 -4.64 17.68 5.33
C HIS A 370 -4.28 19.01 5.97
N CYS A 371 -4.18 20.08 5.18
CA CYS A 371 -3.92 21.43 5.66
C CYS A 371 -5.25 22.17 5.80
N TYR A 372 -6.04 21.80 6.80
CA TYR A 372 -7.12 22.68 7.26
C TYR A 372 -6.45 23.86 7.95
N GLY A 373 -6.45 25.02 7.28
CA GLY A 373 -5.93 26.23 7.84
C GLY A 373 -6.55 26.49 9.21
N SER A 374 -5.87 27.25 10.05
CA SER A 374 -6.35 27.68 11.36
C SER A 374 -7.74 28.33 11.33
N GLU A 375 -8.19 28.74 10.16
CA GLU A 375 -9.50 29.35 9.87
C GLU A 375 -10.66 28.35 9.87
N PHE A 376 -10.42 27.08 9.59
CA PHE A 376 -11.48 26.07 9.55
C PHE A 376 -11.94 25.64 10.95
N TRP A 377 -11.04 25.57 11.93
CA TRP A 377 -11.36 25.21 13.30
C TRP A 377 -12.28 26.21 14.03
N PRO A 378 -12.12 27.53 13.86
CA PRO A 378 -13.09 28.49 14.41
C PRO A 378 -14.49 28.25 13.86
N LEU A 379 -14.63 28.05 12.54
CA LEU A 379 -15.93 27.75 11.91
C LEU A 379 -16.56 26.45 12.42
N LEU A 380 -15.78 25.38 12.59
CA LEU A 380 -16.27 24.14 13.18
C LEU A 380 -16.71 24.30 14.63
N ARG A 381 -15.96 25.05 15.44
CA ARG A 381 -16.34 25.36 16.84
C ARG A 381 -17.62 26.18 16.91
N GLU A 382 -17.82 27.09 15.96
CA GLU A 382 -19.01 27.92 15.87
C GLU A 382 -20.24 27.09 15.47
N LEU A 383 -20.07 26.16 14.50
CA LEU A 383 -21.15 25.27 14.04
C LEU A 383 -21.43 24.11 15.02
N TYR A 384 -20.41 23.66 15.75
CA TYR A 384 -20.49 22.52 16.66
C TYR A 384 -19.84 22.86 18.02
N PRO A 385 -20.44 23.73 18.82
CA PRO A 385 -19.82 24.24 20.06
C PRO A 385 -19.59 23.17 21.13
N HIS A 386 -20.15 21.94 20.93
CA HIS A 386 -20.03 20.82 21.87
C HIS A 386 -19.34 19.59 21.28
N ALA A 387 -18.69 19.70 20.10
CA ALA A 387 -17.95 18.60 19.46
C ALA A 387 -16.53 18.41 20.03
#